data_b687112d2df720468b1496112452b886
#
_entry.id   b687112d2df720468b1496112452b886
#
_cell.length_a   1.000
_cell.length_b   1.000
_cell.length_c   1.000
_cell.angle_alpha   90.00
_cell.angle_beta   90.00
_cell.angle_gamma   90.00
#
_symmetry.space_group_name_H-M   'P 1'
#
loop_
_entity.id
_entity.type
_entity.pdbx_description
1 polymer ?
#
loop_
_entity_poly.entity_id
_entity_poly.type
_entity_poly.pdbx_seq_one_letter_code
_entity_poly.pdbx_strand_id
1 'polypeptide(L)'
;MNAQASSTVALAKRARRRMLRQEGFSLVEILVGIVIGMVGLLVIFKTVAIWDNHTRSTVSGGDAQVAGTLAMFNLERDIKQAGMGFGRAASGVMGCTVTGVDTATGRNLSFPLRPIELTVDAAGGPDTLTVLAGNSSFFVDNARIVGATPTVKQFKDTTGLRKGDVAVLAPASGTACELIQITDNSDADRVSVSHSGLGSYVPDVAYQPANPASAVPPRYNVSTGTTGTYVPGGTLFNLGSEPQRNVWSVTGGRVLSRVNQMQGTAAVEVSDGVINMKAQYGVDADGNNEIANSEWVTTAPTDWSRVRAVRVALLVRSSQFEKPVAAASTSIAMPPTPTSKNPTWAGGTFVMTNVDATGSADTRSDTDVVPENWRFYRYRVYEKVIPLRNMIWGNTP
;
A
#
# COMPACT_ATOMS: atom_id res chain seq x y z
N MET A 1 28.31 54.71 -96.39
CA MET A 1 27.36 54.90 -95.29
C MET A 1 27.80 54.04 -94.15
N ASN A 2 28.63 54.55 -93.33
CA ASN A 2 28.54 55.08 -92.01
C ASN A 2 28.33 54.00 -90.96
N ALA A 3 29.41 53.72 -90.22
CA ALA A 3 29.65 54.06 -88.81
C ALA A 3 28.83 53.22 -87.88
N GLN A 4 29.50 52.33 -87.24
CA GLN A 4 29.42 51.99 -85.78
C GLN A 4 30.27 50.74 -85.51
N ALA A 5 31.55 50.93 -85.44
CA ALA A 5 32.46 49.90 -84.92
C ALA A 5 33.52 50.61 -84.07
N SER A 6 33.11 51.12 -82.88
CA SER A 6 34.05 51.75 -81.97
C SER A 6 33.50 51.93 -80.52
N SER A 7 32.87 50.91 -79.88
CA SER A 7 32.56 51.02 -78.45
C SER A 7 32.68 49.72 -77.60
N THR A 8 33.18 48.67 -78.21
CA THR A 8 33.27 47.36 -77.43
C THR A 8 34.68 47.04 -76.89
N VAL A 9 35.69 47.89 -77.06
CA VAL A 9 37.07 47.60 -76.58
C VAL A 9 37.40 48.28 -75.22
N ALA A 10 36.56 49.17 -74.71
CA ALA A 10 36.88 49.96 -73.51
C ALA A 10 36.32 49.39 -72.17
N LEU A 11 35.50 48.34 -72.16
CA LEU A 11 34.92 47.75 -70.96
C LEU A 11 35.63 46.49 -70.46
N ALA A 12 36.60 45.97 -71.20
CA ALA A 12 37.29 44.72 -70.84
C ALA A 12 38.55 44.93 -69.91
N LYS A 13 38.86 46.14 -69.54
CA LYS A 13 40.08 46.43 -68.74
C LYS A 13 39.89 46.86 -67.30
N ARG A 14 38.70 46.69 -66.70
CA ARG A 14 38.46 46.99 -65.25
C ARG A 14 37.93 45.88 -64.39
N ALA A 15 37.93 44.68 -64.88
CA ALA A 15 37.77 43.50 -63.98
C ALA A 15 39.13 43.07 -63.44
N ARG A 16 39.84 43.96 -62.77
CA ARG A 16 40.93 43.56 -61.87
C ARG A 16 40.29 42.72 -60.80
N ARG A 17 40.36 41.38 -60.90
CA ARG A 17 40.17 40.42 -59.79
C ARG A 17 40.88 40.99 -58.55
N ARG A 18 40.15 41.46 -57.62
CA ARG A 18 40.59 41.44 -56.21
C ARG A 18 40.78 39.95 -55.84
N MET A 19 41.98 39.42 -56.08
CA MET A 19 42.42 38.26 -55.41
C MET A 19 42.32 38.61 -53.90
N LEU A 20 41.27 38.14 -53.24
CA LEU A 20 41.24 38.08 -51.80
C LEU A 20 42.50 37.31 -51.40
N ARG A 21 43.46 38.02 -50.80
CA ARG A 21 44.60 37.40 -50.19
C ARG A 21 43.99 36.39 -49.17
N GLN A 22 44.08 35.12 -49.44
CA GLN A 22 43.89 34.09 -48.44
C GLN A 22 45.07 34.21 -47.44
N GLU A 23 44.85 35.00 -46.42
CA GLU A 23 45.75 35.00 -45.28
C GLU A 23 45.49 33.69 -44.55
N GLY A 24 46.45 32.79 -44.60
CA GLY A 24 46.40 31.52 -43.86
C GLY A 24 46.40 31.81 -42.37
N PHE A 25 45.57 31.11 -41.62
CA PHE A 25 45.55 31.20 -40.15
C PHE A 25 46.93 30.88 -39.57
N SER A 26 47.40 31.71 -38.67
CA SER A 26 48.60 31.46 -37.88
C SER A 26 48.40 30.23 -36.99
N LEU A 27 49.44 29.41 -36.85
CA LEU A 27 49.44 28.24 -35.94
C LEU A 27 49.06 28.64 -34.53
N VAL A 28 49.43 29.82 -34.07
CA VAL A 28 49.11 30.39 -32.75
C VAL A 28 47.61 30.73 -32.69
N GLU A 29 47.01 31.25 -33.73
CA GLU A 29 45.58 31.61 -33.82
C GLU A 29 44.70 30.36 -33.69
N ILE A 30 45.09 29.27 -34.39
CA ILE A 30 44.42 27.97 -34.24
C ILE A 30 44.57 27.42 -32.84
N LEU A 31 45.75 27.53 -32.26
CA LEU A 31 46.02 27.05 -30.89
C LEU A 31 45.20 27.82 -29.87
N VAL A 32 45.12 29.12 -29.97
CA VAL A 32 44.27 29.97 -29.09
C VAL A 32 42.81 29.66 -29.31
N GLY A 33 42.37 29.47 -30.55
CA GLY A 33 41.00 29.08 -30.87
C GLY A 33 40.58 27.75 -30.25
N ILE A 34 41.47 26.74 -30.29
CA ILE A 34 41.26 25.44 -29.65
C ILE A 34 41.14 25.57 -28.12
N VAL A 35 42.01 26.35 -27.48
CA VAL A 35 41.98 26.57 -26.03
C VAL A 35 40.70 27.26 -25.61
N ILE A 36 40.26 28.31 -26.29
CA ILE A 36 39.00 28.99 -26.03
C ILE A 36 37.83 28.05 -26.28
N GLY A 37 37.87 27.25 -27.35
CA GLY A 37 36.86 26.24 -27.64
C GLY A 37 36.75 25.17 -26.55
N MET A 38 37.89 24.66 -26.03
CA MET A 38 37.92 23.71 -24.90
C MET A 38 37.33 24.31 -23.61
N VAL A 39 37.68 25.55 -23.28
CA VAL A 39 37.10 26.24 -22.10
C VAL A 39 35.59 26.40 -22.29
N GLY A 40 35.13 26.78 -23.48
CA GLY A 40 33.71 26.87 -23.80
C GLY A 40 32.98 25.55 -23.63
N LEU A 41 33.56 24.46 -24.16
CA LEU A 41 33.01 23.09 -23.97
C LEU A 41 32.95 22.68 -22.50
N LEU A 42 33.96 22.95 -21.71
CA LEU A 42 33.95 22.64 -20.25
C LEU A 42 32.84 23.37 -19.55
N VAL A 43 32.55 24.61 -19.85
CA VAL A 43 31.44 25.38 -19.26
C VAL A 43 30.10 24.76 -19.68
N ILE A 44 29.93 24.44 -20.95
CA ILE A 44 28.72 23.79 -21.47
C ILE A 44 28.49 22.43 -20.75
N PHE A 45 29.51 21.57 -20.70
CA PHE A 45 29.38 20.29 -20.03
C PHE A 45 29.01 20.42 -18.54
N LYS A 46 29.62 21.37 -17.82
CA LYS A 46 29.23 21.65 -16.42
C LYS A 46 27.79 22.10 -16.30
N THR A 47 27.33 23.00 -17.19
CA THR A 47 25.95 23.50 -17.18
C THR A 47 24.95 22.39 -17.48
N VAL A 48 25.22 21.53 -18.49
CA VAL A 48 24.39 20.37 -18.83
C VAL A 48 24.33 19.38 -17.66
N ALA A 49 25.45 19.08 -17.02
CA ALA A 49 25.49 18.16 -15.87
C ALA A 49 24.65 18.68 -14.67
N ILE A 50 24.70 19.99 -14.40
CA ILE A 50 23.89 20.61 -13.35
C ILE A 50 22.40 20.53 -13.72
N TRP A 51 22.05 20.81 -14.97
CA TRP A 51 20.67 20.75 -15.46
C TRP A 51 20.09 19.33 -15.40
N ASP A 52 20.87 18.34 -15.82
CA ASP A 52 20.47 16.92 -15.77
C ASP A 52 20.19 16.48 -14.32
N ASN A 53 21.06 16.85 -13.38
CA ASN A 53 20.86 16.56 -11.96
C ASN A 53 19.59 17.22 -11.40
N HIS A 54 19.33 18.49 -11.76
CA HIS A 54 18.11 19.17 -11.33
C HIS A 54 16.84 18.54 -11.92
N THR A 55 16.89 18.16 -13.20
CA THR A 55 15.75 17.52 -13.87
C THR A 55 15.46 16.16 -13.22
N ARG A 56 16.48 15.33 -13.01
CA ARG A 56 16.32 14.03 -12.35
C ARG A 56 15.77 14.15 -10.94
N SER A 57 16.28 15.08 -10.15
CA SER A 57 15.81 15.33 -8.80
C SER A 57 14.34 15.79 -8.78
N THR A 58 13.93 16.65 -9.71
CA THR A 58 12.55 17.14 -9.81
C THR A 58 11.59 16.02 -10.23
N VAL A 59 11.96 15.25 -11.26
CA VAL A 59 11.15 14.12 -11.75
C VAL A 59 11.01 13.06 -10.64
N SER A 60 12.12 12.64 -10.03
CA SER A 60 12.11 11.66 -8.95
C SER A 60 11.31 12.10 -7.72
N GLY A 61 11.34 13.42 -7.41
CA GLY A 61 10.48 13.99 -6.36
C GLY A 61 9.00 13.95 -6.73
N GLY A 62 8.67 14.17 -7.99
CA GLY A 62 7.31 14.05 -8.54
C GLY A 62 6.80 12.62 -8.50
N ASP A 63 7.61 11.66 -8.91
CA ASP A 63 7.28 10.22 -8.89
C ASP A 63 7.01 9.75 -7.46
N ALA A 64 7.85 10.14 -6.50
CA ALA A 64 7.64 9.83 -5.09
C ALA A 64 6.31 10.43 -4.56
N GLN A 65 5.91 11.60 -5.06
CA GLN A 65 4.63 12.22 -4.68
C GLN A 65 3.44 11.42 -5.23
N VAL A 66 3.47 11.01 -6.47
CA VAL A 66 2.42 10.19 -7.08
C VAL A 66 2.33 8.84 -6.38
N ALA A 67 3.47 8.18 -6.19
CA ALA A 67 3.56 6.89 -5.51
C ALA A 67 2.99 6.94 -4.08
N GLY A 68 3.36 7.94 -3.29
CA GLY A 68 2.85 8.12 -1.93
C GLY A 68 1.35 8.40 -1.87
N THR A 69 0.85 9.21 -2.79
CA THR A 69 -0.59 9.51 -2.87
C THR A 69 -1.38 8.26 -3.24
N LEU A 70 -0.92 7.47 -4.21
CA LEU A 70 -1.56 6.23 -4.64
C LEU A 70 -1.51 5.17 -3.53
N ALA A 71 -0.37 5.03 -2.85
CA ALA A 71 -0.20 4.14 -1.71
C ALA A 71 -1.21 4.47 -0.60
N MET A 72 -1.28 5.73 -0.19
CA MET A 72 -2.20 6.18 0.85
C MET A 72 -3.66 6.00 0.44
N PHE A 73 -4.01 6.27 -0.82
CA PHE A 73 -5.37 6.09 -1.34
C PHE A 73 -5.82 4.62 -1.28
N ASN A 74 -4.97 3.69 -1.71
CA ASN A 74 -5.30 2.26 -1.68
C ASN A 74 -5.43 1.74 -0.25
N LEU A 75 -4.52 2.14 0.63
CA LEU A 75 -4.53 1.77 2.04
C LEU A 75 -5.78 2.33 2.75
N GLU A 76 -6.11 3.60 2.52
CA GLU A 76 -7.31 4.24 3.06
C GLU A 76 -8.59 3.52 2.63
N ARG A 77 -8.68 3.16 1.34
CA ARG A 77 -9.84 2.45 0.81
C ARG A 77 -10.06 1.11 1.52
N ASP A 78 -8.99 0.40 1.77
CA ASP A 78 -9.02 -0.89 2.45
C ASP A 78 -9.41 -0.73 3.94
N ILE A 79 -8.76 0.20 4.64
CA ILE A 79 -9.05 0.49 6.06
C ILE A 79 -10.52 0.93 6.26
N LYS A 80 -11.09 1.70 5.35
CA LYS A 80 -12.51 2.13 5.44
C LYS A 80 -13.50 0.97 5.38
N GLN A 81 -13.12 -0.17 4.82
CA GLN A 81 -13.94 -1.38 4.77
C GLN A 81 -13.77 -2.27 6.00
N ALA A 82 -12.76 -2.00 6.84
CA ALA A 82 -12.49 -2.79 8.02
C ALA A 82 -13.74 -2.99 8.89
N GLY A 83 -13.94 -4.22 9.38
CA GLY A 83 -15.08 -4.57 10.22
C GLY A 83 -16.39 -4.81 9.46
N MET A 84 -16.41 -4.71 8.13
CA MET A 84 -17.61 -4.99 7.36
C MET A 84 -18.05 -6.45 7.57
N GLY A 85 -19.32 -6.65 7.93
CA GLY A 85 -19.92 -7.97 8.24
C GLY A 85 -19.86 -8.37 9.71
N PHE A 86 -18.98 -7.76 10.53
CA PHE A 86 -18.85 -8.10 11.95
C PHE A 86 -18.63 -6.89 12.90
N GLY A 87 -18.66 -5.68 12.39
CA GLY A 87 -18.42 -4.46 13.18
C GLY A 87 -19.43 -4.26 14.34
N ARG A 88 -20.56 -4.99 14.33
CA ARG A 88 -21.56 -5.04 15.40
C ARG A 88 -21.34 -6.20 16.41
N ALA A 89 -20.23 -6.92 16.30
CA ALA A 89 -19.93 -7.97 17.25
C ALA A 89 -19.79 -7.40 18.66
N ALA A 90 -20.39 -8.10 19.63
CA ALA A 90 -20.25 -7.72 21.04
C ALA A 90 -18.76 -7.75 21.45
N SER A 91 -18.39 -6.90 22.41
CA SER A 91 -17.01 -6.78 22.89
C SER A 91 -16.39 -8.12 23.31
N GLY A 92 -17.18 -9.03 23.87
CA GLY A 92 -16.73 -10.38 24.26
C GLY A 92 -16.53 -11.36 23.11
N VAL A 93 -17.02 -11.06 21.91
CA VAL A 93 -16.86 -11.88 20.70
C VAL A 93 -15.75 -11.31 19.82
N MET A 94 -15.66 -9.99 19.76
CA MET A 94 -14.62 -9.32 18.99
C MET A 94 -13.24 -9.66 19.54
N GLY A 95 -12.35 -10.13 18.67
CA GLY A 95 -11.04 -10.66 19.09
C GLY A 95 -10.99 -12.18 19.29
N CYS A 96 -12.12 -12.91 19.16
CA CYS A 96 -12.09 -14.37 19.19
C CYS A 96 -11.17 -14.93 18.09
N THR A 97 -10.50 -16.04 18.35
CA THR A 97 -9.69 -16.72 17.34
C THR A 97 -10.59 -17.48 16.39
N VAL A 98 -10.63 -17.04 15.14
CA VAL A 98 -11.33 -17.72 14.04
C VAL A 98 -10.44 -18.82 13.52
N THR A 99 -10.93 -20.06 13.55
CA THR A 99 -10.28 -21.22 12.97
C THR A 99 -11.07 -21.70 11.75
N GLY A 100 -10.38 -22.21 10.73
CA GLY A 100 -11.00 -22.74 9.53
C GLY A 100 -9.96 -23.42 8.66
N VAL A 101 -10.40 -23.95 7.53
CA VAL A 101 -9.54 -24.58 6.54
C VAL A 101 -9.83 -24.00 5.16
N ASP A 102 -8.81 -23.73 4.38
CA ASP A 102 -8.92 -23.49 2.96
C ASP A 102 -8.67 -24.80 2.23
N THR A 103 -9.74 -25.50 1.86
CA THR A 103 -9.65 -26.83 1.23
C THR A 103 -9.02 -26.79 -0.16
N ALA A 104 -9.08 -25.63 -0.85
CA ALA A 104 -8.48 -25.47 -2.15
C ALA A 104 -6.93 -25.49 -2.10
N THR A 105 -6.35 -25.08 -0.98
CA THR A 105 -4.89 -25.03 -0.78
C THR A 105 -4.41 -25.98 0.32
N GLY A 106 -5.32 -26.64 1.04
CA GLY A 106 -5.01 -27.47 2.22
C GLY A 106 -4.49 -26.67 3.41
N ARG A 107 -4.70 -25.37 3.45
CA ARG A 107 -4.12 -24.46 4.45
C ARG A 107 -5.07 -24.26 5.61
N ASN A 108 -4.57 -24.45 6.83
CA ASN A 108 -5.29 -24.08 8.05
C ASN A 108 -5.27 -22.55 8.21
N LEU A 109 -6.42 -22.00 8.48
CA LEU A 109 -6.63 -20.59 8.78
C LEU A 109 -6.79 -20.42 10.29
N SER A 110 -6.04 -19.48 10.87
CA SER A 110 -6.18 -19.09 12.27
C SER A 110 -5.86 -17.61 12.40
N PHE A 111 -6.83 -16.81 12.78
CA PHE A 111 -6.67 -15.36 12.95
C PHE A 111 -7.72 -14.79 13.94
N PRO A 112 -7.43 -13.69 14.62
CA PRO A 112 -8.41 -13.04 15.47
C PRO A 112 -9.47 -12.27 14.65
N LEU A 113 -10.71 -12.30 15.10
CA LEU A 113 -11.82 -11.52 14.52
C LEU A 113 -11.68 -10.05 14.95
N ARG A 114 -10.82 -9.32 14.24
CA ARG A 114 -10.51 -7.92 14.50
C ARG A 114 -10.61 -7.12 13.20
N PRO A 115 -11.15 -5.90 13.24
CA PRO A 115 -11.25 -5.07 12.03
C PRO A 115 -9.87 -4.69 11.51
N ILE A 116 -8.94 -4.42 12.43
CA ILE A 116 -7.57 -4.03 12.15
C ILE A 116 -6.63 -4.65 13.17
N GLU A 117 -5.45 -5.07 12.71
CA GLU A 117 -4.35 -5.52 13.56
C GLU A 117 -3.09 -4.76 13.17
N LEU A 118 -2.38 -4.25 14.17
CA LEU A 118 -1.11 -3.59 14.01
C LEU A 118 -0.01 -4.43 14.64
N THR A 119 1.01 -4.77 13.86
CA THR A 119 2.25 -5.36 14.35
C THR A 119 3.34 -4.31 14.25
N VAL A 120 3.77 -3.82 15.40
CA VAL A 120 4.77 -2.76 15.51
C VAL A 120 6.17 -3.36 15.44
N ASP A 121 7.02 -2.77 14.62
CA ASP A 121 8.45 -3.08 14.61
C ASP A 121 9.15 -2.33 15.75
N ALA A 122 9.66 -3.10 16.74
CA ALA A 122 10.31 -2.56 17.93
C ALA A 122 11.65 -1.85 17.63
N ALA A 123 12.29 -2.16 16.52
CA ALA A 123 13.53 -1.51 16.07
C ALA A 123 13.28 -0.20 15.30
N GLY A 124 12.00 0.18 15.13
CA GLY A 124 11.61 1.39 14.40
C GLY A 124 11.48 1.21 12.89
N GLY A 125 11.68 -0.01 12.39
CA GLY A 125 11.38 -0.39 11.01
C GLY A 125 9.89 -0.28 10.66
N PRO A 126 9.47 -0.71 9.45
CA PRO A 126 8.09 -0.62 9.03
C PRO A 126 7.16 -1.49 9.86
N ASP A 127 6.05 -0.93 10.31
CA ASP A 127 4.97 -1.70 10.93
C ASP A 127 4.22 -2.50 9.86
N THR A 128 3.52 -3.55 10.30
CA THR A 128 2.60 -4.32 9.46
C THR A 128 1.17 -4.04 9.90
N LEU A 129 0.30 -3.77 8.93
CA LEU A 129 -1.11 -3.49 9.17
C LEU A 129 -1.96 -4.56 8.49
N THR A 130 -2.81 -5.24 9.26
CA THR A 130 -3.76 -6.23 8.73
C THR A 130 -5.18 -5.67 8.81
N VAL A 131 -5.92 -5.75 7.71
CA VAL A 131 -7.30 -5.28 7.60
C VAL A 131 -8.20 -6.47 7.28
N LEU A 132 -9.22 -6.72 8.10
CA LEU A 132 -10.25 -7.73 7.88
C LEU A 132 -11.55 -7.06 7.50
N ALA A 133 -12.10 -7.44 6.35
CA ALA A 133 -13.35 -6.91 5.83
C ALA A 133 -14.14 -8.00 5.10
N GLY A 134 -15.44 -8.00 5.27
CA GLY A 134 -16.37 -8.73 4.43
C GLY A 134 -16.68 -7.94 3.14
N ASN A 135 -17.37 -8.61 2.22
CA ASN A 135 -17.90 -8.01 0.98
C ASN A 135 -19.38 -8.34 0.75
N SER A 136 -20.12 -8.72 1.80
CA SER A 136 -21.53 -9.01 1.67
C SER A 136 -22.29 -7.82 1.08
N SER A 137 -23.08 -8.08 0.04
CA SER A 137 -23.98 -7.08 -0.58
C SER A 137 -25.20 -6.81 0.28
N PHE A 138 -25.46 -7.65 1.28
CA PHE A 138 -26.57 -7.53 2.20
C PHE A 138 -26.03 -7.25 3.58
N PHE A 139 -26.52 -6.15 4.16
CA PHE A 139 -26.29 -5.88 5.57
C PHE A 139 -27.18 -6.84 6.38
N VAL A 140 -26.57 -7.93 6.81
CA VAL A 140 -27.21 -8.87 7.74
C VAL A 140 -26.86 -8.39 9.13
N ASP A 141 -27.87 -8.08 9.91
CA ASP A 141 -27.66 -7.93 11.36
C ASP A 141 -27.18 -9.27 11.95
N ASN A 142 -26.54 -9.25 13.10
CA ASN A 142 -26.02 -10.45 13.74
C ASN A 142 -27.10 -11.53 13.82
N ALA A 143 -26.95 -12.60 13.03
CA ALA A 143 -27.92 -13.67 13.02
C ALA A 143 -27.72 -14.56 14.24
N ARG A 144 -28.68 -14.51 15.17
CA ARG A 144 -28.62 -15.32 16.40
C ARG A 144 -28.98 -16.78 16.12
N ILE A 145 -28.13 -17.69 16.54
CA ILE A 145 -28.31 -19.13 16.38
C ILE A 145 -29.32 -19.63 17.44
N VAL A 146 -30.39 -20.28 16.98
CA VAL A 146 -31.43 -20.86 17.83
C VAL A 146 -31.38 -22.39 17.87
N GLY A 147 -30.75 -23.04 16.86
CA GLY A 147 -30.50 -24.46 16.80
C GLY A 147 -29.21 -24.74 16.04
N ALA A 148 -28.50 -25.80 16.39
CA ALA A 148 -27.22 -26.15 15.79
C ALA A 148 -26.99 -27.65 15.73
N THR A 149 -26.58 -28.12 14.55
CA THR A 149 -25.89 -29.40 14.36
C THR A 149 -24.47 -29.10 13.85
N PRO A 150 -23.60 -30.09 13.71
CA PRO A 150 -22.26 -29.87 13.16
C PRO A 150 -22.25 -29.19 11.78
N THR A 151 -23.24 -29.47 10.91
CA THR A 151 -23.29 -28.99 9.53
C THR A 151 -24.45 -28.07 9.22
N VAL A 152 -25.40 -27.85 10.16
CA VAL A 152 -26.58 -26.97 9.95
C VAL A 152 -26.72 -26.04 11.14
N LYS A 153 -27.01 -24.79 10.86
CA LYS A 153 -27.35 -23.77 11.88
C LYS A 153 -28.73 -23.22 11.59
N GLN A 154 -29.54 -23.10 12.66
CA GLN A 154 -30.90 -22.61 12.62
C GLN A 154 -30.96 -21.18 13.19
N PHE A 155 -31.78 -20.36 12.58
CA PHE A 155 -32.00 -18.95 12.89
C PHE A 155 -33.49 -18.66 12.95
N LYS A 156 -33.86 -17.46 13.37
CA LYS A 156 -35.24 -17.00 13.22
C LYS A 156 -35.58 -16.64 11.77
N ASP A 157 -34.56 -16.15 11.04
CA ASP A 157 -34.67 -15.77 9.64
C ASP A 157 -33.27 -15.84 9.00
N THR A 158 -33.20 -16.36 7.78
CA THR A 158 -31.99 -16.46 6.95
C THR A 158 -31.96 -15.44 5.82
N THR A 159 -32.85 -14.45 5.82
CA THR A 159 -32.89 -13.38 4.81
C THR A 159 -31.52 -12.69 4.73
N GLY A 160 -30.98 -12.60 3.54
CA GLY A 160 -29.66 -12.00 3.30
C GLY A 160 -28.48 -12.95 3.41
N LEU A 161 -28.68 -14.20 3.84
CA LEU A 161 -27.65 -15.24 3.79
C LEU A 161 -27.78 -15.98 2.44
N ARG A 162 -26.68 -16.11 1.70
CA ARG A 162 -26.65 -16.70 0.37
C ARG A 162 -25.70 -17.89 0.27
N LYS A 163 -25.98 -18.77 -0.66
CA LYS A 163 -25.05 -19.87 -1.00
C LYS A 163 -23.78 -19.29 -1.59
N GLY A 164 -22.66 -19.65 -0.97
CA GLY A 164 -21.33 -19.08 -1.27
C GLY A 164 -20.84 -18.08 -0.25
N ASP A 165 -21.71 -17.52 0.60
CA ASP A 165 -21.26 -16.64 1.67
C ASP A 165 -20.34 -17.38 2.63
N VAL A 166 -19.26 -16.72 3.01
CA VAL A 166 -18.35 -17.10 4.07
C VAL A 166 -18.79 -16.40 5.33
N ALA A 167 -18.89 -17.12 6.41
CA ALA A 167 -19.36 -16.58 7.67
C ALA A 167 -18.50 -17.04 8.85
N VAL A 168 -18.48 -16.24 9.90
CA VAL A 168 -17.88 -16.58 11.19
C VAL A 168 -18.96 -16.94 12.17
N LEU A 169 -18.85 -18.12 12.76
CA LEU A 169 -19.68 -18.57 13.86
C LEU A 169 -18.97 -18.26 15.17
N ALA A 170 -19.63 -17.50 16.02
CA ALA A 170 -19.16 -17.20 17.37
C ALA A 170 -20.08 -17.87 18.40
N PRO A 171 -19.53 -18.60 19.37
CA PRO A 171 -20.32 -19.14 20.48
C PRO A 171 -20.83 -18.02 21.38
N ALA A 172 -21.85 -18.32 22.21
CA ALA A 172 -22.38 -17.35 23.17
C ALA A 172 -21.36 -16.97 24.25
N SER A 173 -20.42 -17.85 24.52
CA SER A 173 -19.33 -17.66 25.49
C SER A 173 -18.08 -18.36 24.98
N GLY A 174 -16.93 -17.76 25.21
CA GLY A 174 -15.64 -18.29 24.76
C GLY A 174 -15.00 -17.46 23.66
N THR A 175 -13.75 -17.76 23.37
CA THR A 175 -12.88 -17.03 22.45
C THR A 175 -12.57 -17.79 21.15
N ALA A 176 -13.17 -18.98 20.96
CA ALA A 176 -12.99 -19.80 19.77
C ALA A 176 -14.15 -19.59 18.81
N CYS A 177 -13.85 -19.05 17.65
CA CYS A 177 -14.80 -18.87 16.53
C CYS A 177 -14.43 -19.81 15.38
N GLU A 178 -15.41 -20.16 14.54
CA GLU A 178 -15.18 -21.05 13.41
C GLU A 178 -15.61 -20.37 12.10
N LEU A 179 -14.79 -20.56 11.06
CA LEU A 179 -15.08 -20.11 9.71
C LEU A 179 -15.87 -21.18 8.97
N ILE A 180 -16.96 -20.77 8.33
CA ILE A 180 -17.78 -21.67 7.51
C ILE A 180 -18.12 -21.00 6.17
N GLN A 181 -18.53 -21.81 5.21
CA GLN A 181 -19.13 -21.37 3.94
C GLN A 181 -20.53 -21.93 3.80
N ILE A 182 -21.51 -21.08 3.52
CA ILE A 182 -22.90 -21.47 3.35
C ILE A 182 -23.03 -22.23 2.01
N THR A 183 -23.45 -23.50 2.09
CA THR A 183 -23.63 -24.36 0.91
C THR A 183 -25.07 -24.54 0.52
N ASP A 184 -26.00 -24.37 1.48
CA ASP A 184 -27.44 -24.40 1.21
C ASP A 184 -28.21 -23.46 2.16
N ASN A 185 -29.22 -22.80 1.58
CA ASN A 185 -30.17 -21.92 2.28
C ASN A 185 -31.59 -22.10 1.72
N SER A 186 -31.86 -23.24 1.08
CA SER A 186 -33.09 -23.53 0.35
C SER A 186 -34.25 -24.02 1.23
N ASP A 187 -34.09 -23.96 2.56
CA ASP A 187 -35.16 -24.29 3.51
C ASP A 187 -36.41 -23.44 3.21
N ALA A 188 -37.54 -24.10 3.06
CA ALA A 188 -38.81 -23.49 2.72
C ALA A 188 -39.24 -22.43 3.76
N ASP A 189 -38.91 -22.64 5.01
CA ASP A 189 -39.22 -21.74 6.12
C ASP A 189 -38.16 -20.64 6.31
N ARG A 190 -37.05 -20.68 5.55
CA ARG A 190 -35.93 -19.73 5.65
C ARG A 190 -35.37 -19.57 7.08
N VAL A 191 -35.28 -20.66 7.80
CA VAL A 191 -34.81 -20.68 9.17
C VAL A 191 -33.51 -21.43 9.35
N SER A 192 -32.99 -22.08 8.31
CA SER A 192 -31.73 -22.85 8.41
C SER A 192 -30.77 -22.60 7.26
N VAL A 193 -29.48 -22.73 7.54
CA VAL A 193 -28.41 -22.79 6.54
C VAL A 193 -27.55 -24.02 6.77
N SER A 194 -27.15 -24.67 5.68
CA SER A 194 -26.17 -25.75 5.69
C SER A 194 -24.79 -25.24 5.34
N HIS A 195 -23.78 -25.83 5.95
CA HIS A 195 -22.36 -25.60 5.67
C HIS A 195 -21.61 -26.92 5.61
N SER A 196 -22.16 -27.91 4.89
CA SER A 196 -21.51 -29.20 4.71
C SER A 196 -20.19 -29.05 3.95
N GLY A 197 -19.16 -29.77 4.40
CA GLY A 197 -17.89 -29.91 3.67
C GLY A 197 -17.90 -31.03 2.65
N LEU A 198 -19.02 -31.76 2.53
CA LEU A 198 -19.18 -32.87 1.59
C LEU A 198 -19.97 -32.43 0.34
N GLY A 199 -19.58 -32.99 -0.81
CA GLY A 199 -20.29 -32.73 -2.07
C GLY A 199 -19.93 -31.39 -2.71
N SER A 200 -20.79 -30.99 -3.64
CA SER A 200 -20.68 -29.72 -4.35
C SER A 200 -21.99 -28.96 -4.25
N TYR A 201 -21.93 -27.66 -4.32
CA TYR A 201 -23.09 -26.78 -4.30
C TYR A 201 -23.01 -25.77 -5.43
N VAL A 202 -24.13 -25.20 -5.83
CA VAL A 202 -24.19 -24.13 -6.82
C VAL A 202 -24.27 -22.79 -6.06
N PRO A 203 -23.23 -21.94 -6.11
CA PRO A 203 -23.29 -20.61 -5.50
C PRO A 203 -24.45 -19.78 -6.05
N ASP A 204 -24.88 -18.77 -5.28
CA ASP A 204 -25.91 -17.84 -5.72
C ASP A 204 -25.46 -17.13 -7.02
N VAL A 205 -26.43 -16.89 -7.92
CA VAL A 205 -26.18 -16.23 -9.22
C VAL A 205 -25.52 -14.86 -9.07
N ALA A 206 -25.70 -14.19 -7.95
CA ALA A 206 -25.01 -12.92 -7.64
C ALA A 206 -23.48 -13.08 -7.59
N TYR A 207 -22.97 -14.30 -7.33
CA TYR A 207 -21.56 -14.61 -7.20
C TYR A 207 -20.98 -15.34 -8.42
N GLN A 208 -21.81 -15.75 -9.35
CA GLN A 208 -21.41 -16.39 -10.60
C GLN A 208 -22.18 -15.82 -11.82
N PRO A 209 -21.98 -14.54 -12.14
CA PRO A 209 -22.74 -13.92 -13.24
C PRO A 209 -22.42 -14.51 -14.61
N ALA A 210 -21.22 -15.10 -14.80
CA ALA A 210 -20.77 -15.60 -16.09
C ALA A 210 -21.15 -17.07 -16.37
N ASN A 211 -21.39 -17.88 -15.32
CA ASN A 211 -21.78 -19.30 -15.48
C ASN A 211 -22.54 -19.79 -14.23
N PRO A 212 -23.81 -19.47 -14.09
CA PRO A 212 -24.57 -19.70 -12.87
C PRO A 212 -24.90 -21.18 -12.57
N ALA A 213 -24.58 -22.11 -13.47
CA ALA A 213 -24.96 -23.52 -13.35
C ALA A 213 -23.86 -24.45 -12.87
N SER A 214 -22.63 -23.97 -12.64
CA SER A 214 -21.53 -24.84 -12.25
C SER A 214 -21.51 -25.08 -10.74
N ALA A 215 -21.61 -26.34 -10.34
CA ALA A 215 -21.42 -26.76 -8.97
C ALA A 215 -19.93 -26.75 -8.61
N VAL A 216 -19.61 -26.21 -7.43
CA VAL A 216 -18.24 -26.11 -6.90
C VAL A 216 -18.16 -26.78 -5.53
N PRO A 217 -17.00 -27.36 -5.15
CA PRO A 217 -16.80 -27.87 -3.80
C PRO A 217 -16.72 -26.69 -2.81
N PRO A 218 -17.16 -26.87 -1.56
CA PRO A 218 -17.03 -25.85 -0.52
C PRO A 218 -15.55 -25.66 -0.17
N ARG A 219 -15.14 -24.39 -0.10
CA ARG A 219 -13.73 -24.03 0.14
C ARG A 219 -13.37 -23.96 1.62
N TYR A 220 -14.31 -23.54 2.47
CA TYR A 220 -14.01 -23.23 3.89
C TYR A 220 -14.69 -24.17 4.87
N ASN A 221 -15.23 -25.30 4.40
CA ASN A 221 -15.88 -26.28 5.25
C ASN A 221 -15.06 -27.56 5.36
N VAL A 222 -15.13 -28.19 6.52
CA VAL A 222 -14.61 -29.54 6.74
C VAL A 222 -15.76 -30.56 6.73
N SER A 223 -15.48 -31.81 6.36
CA SER A 223 -16.49 -32.88 6.25
C SER A 223 -17.17 -33.20 7.58
N THR A 224 -16.46 -33.01 8.69
CA THR A 224 -16.98 -33.25 10.04
C THR A 224 -17.88 -32.13 10.55
N GLY A 225 -17.90 -30.99 9.86
CA GLY A 225 -18.60 -29.78 10.30
C GLY A 225 -17.89 -29.06 11.46
N THR A 226 -18.61 -28.19 12.14
CA THR A 226 -18.10 -27.41 13.27
C THR A 226 -18.14 -28.19 14.58
N THR A 227 -17.21 -27.89 15.49
CA THR A 227 -17.06 -28.55 16.78
C THR A 227 -17.53 -27.67 17.96
N GLY A 228 -17.73 -26.38 17.72
CA GLY A 228 -18.13 -25.41 18.76
C GLY A 228 -19.56 -25.59 19.23
N THR A 229 -19.83 -25.14 20.48
CA THR A 229 -21.17 -25.12 21.07
C THR A 229 -21.81 -23.75 20.81
N TYR A 230 -22.85 -23.71 19.96
CA TYR A 230 -23.47 -22.47 19.48
C TYR A 230 -24.86 -22.21 20.08
N VAL A 231 -25.43 -23.16 20.81
CA VAL A 231 -26.77 -23.03 21.42
C VAL A 231 -26.65 -23.20 22.93
N PRO A 232 -27.32 -22.32 23.71
CA PRO A 232 -28.08 -21.14 23.25
C PRO A 232 -27.20 -19.93 23.05
N GLY A 233 -27.56 -19.11 22.02
CA GLY A 233 -27.11 -17.73 21.96
C GLY A 233 -25.87 -17.44 21.14
N GLY A 234 -25.31 -18.39 20.38
CA GLY A 234 -24.25 -18.14 19.42
C GLY A 234 -24.71 -17.20 18.29
N THR A 235 -23.77 -16.62 17.60
CA THR A 235 -24.00 -15.60 16.56
C THR A 235 -23.27 -15.96 15.28
N LEU A 236 -23.89 -15.71 14.14
CA LEU A 236 -23.27 -15.77 12.82
C LEU A 236 -23.01 -14.36 12.30
N PHE A 237 -21.79 -14.13 11.80
CA PHE A 237 -21.36 -12.91 11.11
C PHE A 237 -21.12 -13.22 9.64
N ASN A 238 -21.92 -12.62 8.76
CA ASN A 238 -21.77 -12.82 7.32
C ASN A 238 -20.67 -11.94 6.75
N LEU A 239 -19.59 -12.53 6.27
CA LEU A 239 -18.48 -11.84 5.60
C LEU A 239 -18.67 -11.74 4.08
N GLY A 240 -19.73 -12.35 3.51
CA GLY A 240 -19.97 -12.39 2.06
C GLY A 240 -19.13 -13.47 1.35
N SER A 241 -19.17 -13.46 0.01
CA SER A 241 -18.57 -14.52 -0.81
C SER A 241 -17.03 -14.48 -0.88
N GLU A 242 -16.45 -13.29 -0.77
CA GLU A 242 -15.00 -13.05 -0.91
C GLU A 242 -14.46 -12.14 0.19
N PRO A 243 -14.47 -12.60 1.46
CA PRO A 243 -13.90 -11.81 2.53
C PRO A 243 -12.41 -11.55 2.28
N GLN A 244 -11.93 -10.41 2.72
CA GLN A 244 -10.57 -9.99 2.56
C GLN A 244 -9.88 -9.84 3.91
N ARG A 245 -8.74 -10.50 4.07
CA ARG A 245 -7.81 -10.26 5.16
C ARG A 245 -6.49 -9.81 4.56
N ASN A 246 -6.39 -8.51 4.36
CA ASN A 246 -5.29 -7.86 3.67
C ASN A 246 -4.19 -7.48 4.66
N VAL A 247 -3.02 -8.05 4.47
CA VAL A 247 -1.79 -7.70 5.20
C VAL A 247 -0.98 -6.73 4.37
N TRP A 248 -0.81 -5.54 4.88
CA TRP A 248 -0.01 -4.47 4.30
C TRP A 248 1.35 -4.43 4.98
N SER A 249 2.41 -4.47 4.19
CA SER A 249 3.80 -4.43 4.69
C SER A 249 4.72 -3.76 3.67
N VAL A 250 5.84 -3.26 4.15
CA VAL A 250 6.91 -2.77 3.28
C VAL A 250 7.87 -3.93 3.04
N THR A 251 8.02 -4.33 1.78
CA THR A 251 8.90 -5.43 1.35
C THR A 251 10.13 -4.89 0.63
N GLY A 252 11.25 -5.60 0.73
CA GLY A 252 12.51 -5.19 0.10
C GLY A 252 12.99 -3.80 0.51
N GLY A 253 12.51 -3.28 1.66
CA GLY A 253 12.89 -1.97 2.18
C GLY A 253 12.33 -0.75 1.43
N ARG A 254 11.49 -0.94 0.39
CA ARG A 254 11.00 0.18 -0.42
C ARG A 254 9.68 -0.04 -1.18
N VAL A 255 9.06 -1.19 -1.09
CA VAL A 255 7.83 -1.49 -1.81
C VAL A 255 6.69 -1.73 -0.81
N LEU A 256 5.62 -0.94 -0.91
CA LEU A 256 4.39 -1.24 -0.19
C LEU A 256 3.67 -2.38 -0.91
N SER A 257 3.49 -3.48 -0.19
CA SER A 257 2.87 -4.70 -0.70
C SER A 257 1.63 -5.07 0.11
N ARG A 258 0.72 -5.81 -0.53
CA ARG A 258 -0.49 -6.34 0.08
C ARG A 258 -0.62 -7.83 -0.19
N VAL A 259 -0.94 -8.61 0.84
CA VAL A 259 -1.28 -10.03 0.75
C VAL A 259 -2.72 -10.23 1.22
N ASN A 260 -3.59 -10.82 0.39
CA ASN A 260 -4.90 -11.27 0.88
C ASN A 260 -4.78 -12.71 1.40
N GLN A 261 -4.71 -12.84 2.72
CA GLN A 261 -4.52 -14.14 3.37
C GLN A 261 -5.72 -15.08 3.26
N MET A 262 -6.91 -14.58 2.91
CA MET A 262 -8.05 -15.44 2.64
C MET A 262 -7.90 -16.18 1.29
N GLN A 263 -7.23 -15.58 0.32
CA GLN A 263 -7.09 -16.15 -1.03
C GLN A 263 -5.75 -16.82 -1.27
N GLY A 264 -4.71 -16.47 -0.52
CA GLY A 264 -3.38 -17.01 -0.73
C GLY A 264 -2.30 -16.37 0.13
N THR A 265 -1.05 -16.52 -0.29
CA THR A 265 0.12 -15.93 0.37
C THR A 265 0.93 -15.05 -0.58
N ALA A 266 0.53 -14.95 -1.85
CA ALA A 266 1.23 -14.14 -2.83
C ALA A 266 1.07 -12.64 -2.53
N ALA A 267 2.18 -11.93 -2.45
CA ALA A 267 2.18 -10.49 -2.29
C ALA A 267 1.91 -9.80 -3.63
N VAL A 268 1.09 -8.77 -3.59
CA VAL A 268 0.86 -7.86 -4.70
C VAL A 268 1.54 -6.54 -4.36
N GLU A 269 2.45 -6.10 -5.20
CA GLU A 269 3.09 -4.81 -5.08
C GLU A 269 2.09 -3.69 -5.41
N VAL A 270 1.99 -2.70 -4.53
CA VAL A 270 1.04 -1.59 -4.67
C VAL A 270 1.73 -0.30 -5.04
N SER A 271 2.87 -0.02 -4.43
CA SER A 271 3.62 1.22 -4.69
C SER A 271 5.09 1.06 -4.35
N ASP A 272 5.96 1.52 -5.23
CA ASP A 272 7.40 1.65 -4.99
C ASP A 272 7.73 2.96 -4.25
N GLY A 273 8.89 3.02 -3.64
CA GLY A 273 9.38 4.19 -2.92
C GLY A 273 8.86 4.35 -1.49
N VAL A 274 7.95 3.51 -1.02
CA VAL A 274 7.49 3.51 0.37
C VAL A 274 8.50 2.73 1.21
N ILE A 275 9.23 3.43 2.08
CA ILE A 275 10.32 2.81 2.87
C ILE A 275 9.94 2.54 4.31
N ASN A 276 8.91 3.18 4.82
CA ASN A 276 8.42 2.93 6.18
C ASN A 276 6.92 3.20 6.24
N MET A 277 6.24 2.47 7.09
CA MET A 277 4.83 2.61 7.43
C MET A 277 4.69 2.56 8.95
N LYS A 278 4.00 3.52 9.53
CA LYS A 278 3.68 3.58 10.96
C LYS A 278 2.19 3.75 11.14
N ALA A 279 1.64 3.13 12.18
CA ALA A 279 0.23 3.25 12.49
C ALA A 279 -0.04 3.31 13.99
N GLN A 280 -1.23 3.83 14.33
CA GLN A 280 -1.75 3.83 15.69
C GLN A 280 -3.26 3.61 15.66
N TYR A 281 -3.77 2.89 16.66
CA TYR A 281 -5.20 2.80 16.92
C TYR A 281 -5.67 4.09 17.58
N GLY A 282 -6.80 4.61 17.13
CA GLY A 282 -7.57 5.62 17.83
C GLY A 282 -8.68 4.93 18.63
N VAL A 283 -8.54 4.89 19.94
CA VAL A 283 -9.41 4.17 20.86
C VAL A 283 -10.18 5.18 21.71
N ASP A 284 -11.49 5.23 21.55
CA ASP A 284 -12.38 6.02 22.41
C ASP A 284 -12.47 5.34 23.80
N ALA A 285 -11.48 5.59 24.64
CA ALA A 285 -11.31 4.89 25.89
C ALA A 285 -12.33 5.33 26.95
N ASP A 286 -12.71 6.59 26.96
CA ASP A 286 -13.68 7.19 27.91
C ASP A 286 -15.14 7.14 27.41
N GLY A 287 -15.37 6.81 26.13
CA GLY A 287 -16.70 6.66 25.54
C GLY A 287 -17.37 7.98 25.19
N ASN A 288 -16.59 9.05 25.01
CA ASN A 288 -17.12 10.39 24.65
C ASN A 288 -17.34 10.58 23.15
N ASN A 289 -17.02 9.56 22.31
CA ASN A 289 -17.04 9.56 20.84
C ASN A 289 -16.02 10.50 20.18
N GLU A 290 -15.03 10.98 20.91
CA GLU A 290 -13.87 11.70 20.40
C GLU A 290 -12.60 10.89 20.65
N ILE A 291 -11.54 11.20 19.95
CA ILE A 291 -10.23 10.57 20.14
C ILE A 291 -9.25 11.65 20.54
N ALA A 292 -8.93 11.71 21.83
CA ALA A 292 -7.92 12.62 22.37
C ALA A 292 -6.51 12.19 21.95
N ASN A 293 -5.53 13.09 22.10
CA ASN A 293 -4.14 12.79 21.74
C ASN A 293 -3.55 11.62 22.54
N SER A 294 -3.98 11.40 23.77
CA SER A 294 -3.55 10.29 24.63
C SER A 294 -4.17 8.94 24.25
N GLU A 295 -5.18 8.94 23.39
CA GLU A 295 -5.93 7.76 22.98
C GLU A 295 -5.43 7.16 21.65
N TRP A 296 -4.38 7.75 21.08
CA TRP A 296 -3.65 7.16 19.98
C TRP A 296 -2.59 6.21 20.51
N VAL A 297 -2.83 4.90 20.36
CA VAL A 297 -1.99 3.85 20.93
C VAL A 297 -1.48 2.86 19.88
N THR A 298 -0.32 2.27 20.12
CA THR A 298 0.26 1.22 19.28
C THR A 298 -0.04 -0.18 19.81
N THR A 299 -0.39 -0.28 21.10
CA THR A 299 -0.74 -1.56 21.72
C THR A 299 -2.16 -1.98 21.35
N ALA A 300 -2.35 -3.28 21.16
CA ALA A 300 -3.67 -3.83 20.85
C ALA A 300 -4.65 -3.53 21.99
N PRO A 301 -5.82 -2.91 21.70
CA PRO A 301 -6.81 -2.64 22.71
C PRO A 301 -7.43 -3.92 23.27
N THR A 302 -7.86 -3.87 24.51
CA THR A 302 -8.59 -4.98 25.13
C THR A 302 -10.06 -5.01 24.67
N ASP A 303 -10.65 -3.86 24.46
CA ASP A 303 -12.01 -3.70 23.90
C ASP A 303 -11.96 -3.17 22.49
N TRP A 304 -12.11 -4.06 21.53
CA TRP A 304 -12.08 -3.74 20.10
C TRP A 304 -13.31 -2.96 19.64
N SER A 305 -14.41 -2.99 20.38
CA SER A 305 -15.59 -2.19 20.04
C SER A 305 -15.38 -0.69 20.19
N ARG A 306 -14.34 -0.28 20.90
CA ARG A 306 -13.95 1.11 21.12
C ARG A 306 -12.94 1.66 20.10
N VAL A 307 -12.46 0.85 19.18
CA VAL A 307 -11.56 1.32 18.11
C VAL A 307 -12.37 2.06 17.05
N ARG A 308 -12.19 3.38 16.97
CA ARG A 308 -12.98 4.27 16.11
C ARG A 308 -12.24 4.67 14.84
N ALA A 309 -10.92 4.76 14.91
CA ALA A 309 -10.09 5.21 13.79
C ALA A 309 -8.71 4.56 13.82
N VAL A 310 -8.01 4.70 12.70
CA VAL A 310 -6.58 4.39 12.60
C VAL A 310 -5.87 5.61 12.04
N ARG A 311 -4.76 6.00 12.63
CA ARG A 311 -3.84 6.96 12.08
C ARG A 311 -2.71 6.21 11.40
N VAL A 312 -2.44 6.50 10.14
CA VAL A 312 -1.37 5.88 9.36
C VAL A 312 -0.47 6.93 8.79
N ALA A 313 0.84 6.68 8.83
CA ALA A 313 1.85 7.50 8.19
C ALA A 313 2.74 6.63 7.30
N LEU A 314 2.90 7.05 6.05
CA LEU A 314 3.80 6.44 5.07
C LEU A 314 4.99 7.38 4.87
N LEU A 315 6.20 6.86 4.95
CA LEU A 315 7.42 7.56 4.58
C LEU A 315 7.83 7.12 3.18
N VAL A 316 7.82 8.06 2.25
CA VAL A 316 8.15 7.83 0.85
C VAL A 316 9.47 8.52 0.52
N ARG A 317 10.33 7.83 -0.22
CA ARG A 317 11.66 8.28 -0.60
C ARG A 317 11.76 8.43 -2.12
N SER A 318 12.45 9.50 -2.57
CA SER A 318 12.84 9.64 -3.98
C SER A 318 13.79 8.50 -4.41
N SER A 319 13.73 8.12 -5.68
CA SER A 319 14.65 7.11 -6.24
C SER A 319 16.06 7.65 -6.49
N GLN A 320 16.22 8.98 -6.57
CA GLN A 320 17.47 9.65 -6.91
C GLN A 320 18.31 9.94 -5.66
N PHE A 321 19.53 9.41 -5.64
CA PHE A 321 20.58 9.81 -4.71
C PHE A 321 21.15 11.16 -5.15
N GLU A 322 21.04 12.18 -4.30
CA GLU A 322 21.57 13.53 -4.58
C GLU A 322 22.98 13.66 -4.00
N LYS A 323 23.97 13.28 -4.79
CA LYS A 323 25.37 13.34 -4.38
C LYS A 323 25.76 14.79 -4.04
N PRO A 324 26.40 15.05 -2.89
CA PRO A 324 26.86 16.39 -2.57
C PRO A 324 27.84 16.86 -3.63
N VAL A 325 27.70 18.11 -4.07
CA VAL A 325 28.72 18.77 -4.87
C VAL A 325 29.94 18.89 -3.95
N ALA A 326 31.02 18.18 -4.26
CA ALA A 326 32.25 18.25 -3.48
C ALA A 326 32.69 19.72 -3.37
N ALA A 327 32.64 20.27 -2.18
CA ALA A 327 33.31 21.52 -1.88
C ALA A 327 34.83 21.26 -2.02
N ALA A 328 35.47 21.99 -2.89
CA ALA A 328 36.90 21.91 -3.12
C ALA A 328 37.70 22.52 -1.95
N SER A 329 37.42 22.14 -0.72
CA SER A 329 38.11 22.66 0.47
C SER A 329 38.17 21.62 1.57
N THR A 330 39.35 21.49 2.13
CA THR A 330 39.81 20.57 3.18
C THR A 330 39.25 20.82 4.59
N SER A 331 38.27 21.70 4.75
CA SER A 331 37.50 21.85 6.00
C SER A 331 36.11 21.31 5.77
N ILE A 332 35.84 20.14 6.29
CA ILE A 332 34.63 19.34 6.10
C ILE A 332 33.51 19.95 6.96
N ALA A 333 32.91 21.01 6.48
CA ALA A 333 31.52 21.24 6.79
C ALA A 333 30.74 20.31 5.87
N MET A 334 29.96 19.39 6.42
CA MET A 334 29.12 18.46 5.67
C MET A 334 28.27 19.28 4.68
N PRO A 335 28.33 18.98 3.37
CA PRO A 335 27.56 19.77 2.39
C PRO A 335 26.07 19.71 2.72
N PRO A 336 25.29 20.72 2.35
CA PRO A 336 23.87 20.73 2.63
C PRO A 336 23.20 19.48 2.00
N THR A 337 22.65 18.65 2.86
CA THR A 337 21.95 17.43 2.44
C THR A 337 20.49 17.76 2.12
N PRO A 338 19.83 17.10 1.16
CA PRO A 338 18.42 17.28 0.86
C PRO A 338 17.52 17.11 2.09
N THR A 339 17.92 16.23 3.01
CA THR A 339 17.20 15.95 4.25
C THR A 339 18.09 16.20 5.46
N SER A 340 17.86 17.26 6.21
CA SER A 340 18.69 17.66 7.37
C SER A 340 18.19 17.08 8.70
N LYS A 341 16.93 16.68 8.80
CA LYS A 341 16.30 16.15 10.02
C LYS A 341 15.53 14.87 9.71
N ASN A 342 15.42 14.00 10.72
CA ASN A 342 14.58 12.83 10.60
C ASN A 342 13.13 13.24 10.32
N PRO A 343 12.45 12.60 9.36
CA PRO A 343 11.02 12.85 9.09
C PRO A 343 10.18 12.54 10.32
N THR A 344 9.15 13.35 10.55
CA THR A 344 8.23 13.22 11.69
C THR A 344 6.80 13.07 11.23
N TRP A 345 5.97 12.47 12.06
CA TRP A 345 4.54 12.35 11.92
C TRP A 345 3.88 12.56 13.29
N ALA A 346 2.56 12.63 13.38
CA ALA A 346 1.89 12.94 14.65
C ALA A 346 2.12 11.89 15.75
N GLY A 347 2.49 10.65 15.40
CA GLY A 347 2.84 9.58 16.35
C GLY A 347 4.31 9.53 16.75
N GLY A 348 5.19 10.39 16.18
CA GLY A 348 6.62 10.40 16.53
C GLY A 348 7.55 10.68 15.36
N THR A 349 8.76 10.15 15.46
CA THR A 349 9.84 10.35 14.48
C THR A 349 10.18 9.01 13.83
N PHE A 350 10.36 9.02 12.51
CA PHE A 350 10.83 7.83 11.80
C PHE A 350 12.30 7.55 12.13
N VAL A 351 12.60 6.29 12.42
CA VAL A 351 13.99 5.82 12.50
C VAL A 351 14.52 5.66 11.09
N MET A 352 15.64 6.32 10.81
CA MET A 352 16.25 6.31 9.49
C MET A 352 17.44 5.35 9.48
N THR A 353 17.57 4.58 8.40
CA THR A 353 18.65 3.63 8.19
C THR A 353 19.40 3.98 6.90
N ASN A 354 20.69 3.69 6.88
CA ASN A 354 21.48 3.80 5.66
C ASN A 354 20.94 2.86 4.57
N VAL A 355 21.24 3.20 3.33
CA VAL A 355 20.80 2.44 2.16
C VAL A 355 22.01 1.97 1.37
N ASP A 356 21.93 0.78 0.82
CA ASP A 356 22.97 0.21 -0.05
C ASP A 356 22.89 0.79 -1.49
N ALA A 357 23.77 0.33 -2.37
CA ALA A 357 23.80 0.74 -3.77
C ALA A 357 22.53 0.38 -4.56
N THR A 358 21.74 -0.59 -4.08
CA THR A 358 20.45 -0.98 -4.68
C THR A 358 19.29 -0.13 -4.18
N GLY A 359 19.52 0.72 -3.16
CA GLY A 359 18.51 1.54 -2.53
C GLY A 359 17.71 0.83 -1.43
N SER A 360 18.11 -0.39 -1.06
CA SER A 360 17.59 -1.12 0.09
C SER A 360 18.28 -0.71 1.39
N ALA A 361 17.69 -1.05 2.53
CA ALA A 361 18.33 -0.78 3.82
C ALA A 361 19.68 -1.51 3.89
N ASP A 362 20.73 -0.76 4.21
CA ASP A 362 22.07 -1.32 4.34
C ASP A 362 22.24 -1.90 5.75
N THR A 363 22.31 -3.21 5.82
CA THR A 363 22.53 -3.95 7.07
C THR A 363 24.00 -4.30 7.29
N ARG A 364 24.88 -3.94 6.37
CA ARG A 364 26.33 -4.24 6.50
C ARG A 364 26.99 -3.22 7.40
N SER A 365 27.91 -3.72 8.21
CA SER A 365 28.74 -2.90 9.11
C SER A 365 30.08 -2.54 8.47
N ASP A 366 30.16 -2.48 7.11
CA ASP A 366 31.40 -2.14 6.46
C ASP A 366 31.67 -0.62 6.51
N THR A 367 32.95 -0.27 6.47
CA THR A 367 33.43 1.11 6.62
C THR A 367 33.28 1.94 5.36
N ASP A 368 32.75 1.37 4.27
CA ASP A 368 32.63 2.04 2.96
C ASP A 368 31.30 2.79 2.82
N VAL A 369 30.39 2.62 3.77
CA VAL A 369 29.11 3.34 3.78
C VAL A 369 29.32 4.74 4.35
N VAL A 370 28.97 5.75 3.57
CA VAL A 370 28.95 7.13 4.06
C VAL A 370 27.96 7.20 5.23
N PRO A 371 28.39 7.56 6.45
CA PRO A 371 27.50 7.67 7.58
C PRO A 371 26.31 8.57 7.23
N GLU A 372 25.09 8.14 7.63
CA GLU A 372 23.86 8.86 7.34
C GLU A 372 23.59 9.11 5.85
N ASN A 373 23.93 8.14 4.96
CA ASN A 373 23.72 8.27 3.52
C ASN A 373 22.25 8.47 3.14
N TRP A 374 21.32 8.09 4.02
CA TRP A 374 19.90 8.36 3.86
C TRP A 374 19.61 9.88 3.68
N ARG A 375 20.43 10.77 4.22
CA ARG A 375 20.26 12.23 4.08
C ARG A 375 20.38 12.74 2.64
N PHE A 376 20.96 11.95 1.75
CA PHE A 376 21.12 12.30 0.33
C PHE A 376 19.93 11.95 -0.54
N TYR A 377 18.82 11.53 0.07
CA TYR A 377 17.55 11.34 -0.60
C TYR A 377 16.53 12.36 -0.10
N ARG A 378 15.48 12.60 -0.90
CA ARG A 378 14.32 13.38 -0.48
C ARG A 378 13.25 12.46 0.07
N TYR A 379 12.66 12.88 1.17
CA TYR A 379 11.58 12.15 1.83
C TYR A 379 10.32 12.97 1.90
N ARG A 380 9.19 12.29 1.84
CA ARG A 380 7.88 12.88 2.08
C ARG A 380 7.07 11.97 2.99
N VAL A 381 6.42 12.58 3.98
CA VAL A 381 5.48 11.89 4.87
C VAL A 381 4.07 12.12 4.37
N TYR A 382 3.32 11.03 4.23
CA TYR A 382 1.89 11.02 3.98
C TYR A 382 1.23 10.50 5.22
N GLU A 383 0.42 11.32 5.86
CA GLU A 383 -0.27 10.97 7.10
C GLU A 383 -1.76 11.18 6.95
N LYS A 384 -2.54 10.24 7.49
CA LYS A 384 -4.00 10.33 7.48
C LYS A 384 -4.62 9.64 8.69
N VAL A 385 -5.66 10.26 9.23
CA VAL A 385 -6.59 9.64 10.18
C VAL A 385 -7.77 9.08 9.37
N ILE A 386 -8.04 7.79 9.52
CA ILE A 386 -9.03 7.06 8.75
C ILE A 386 -10.06 6.49 9.73
N PRO A 387 -11.31 6.95 9.71
CA PRO A 387 -12.36 6.44 10.58
C PRO A 387 -12.80 5.03 10.15
N LEU A 388 -12.99 4.15 11.12
CA LEU A 388 -13.52 2.80 10.93
C LEU A 388 -15.06 2.85 10.93
N ARG A 389 -15.65 3.15 9.78
CA ARG A 389 -17.09 3.42 9.65
C ARG A 389 -17.95 2.27 10.16
N ASN A 390 -17.59 1.03 9.85
CA ASN A 390 -18.36 -0.15 10.25
C ASN A 390 -18.31 -0.39 11.76
N MET A 391 -17.26 0.09 12.43
CA MET A 391 -17.14 0.03 13.90
C MET A 391 -17.94 1.14 14.57
N ILE A 392 -17.96 2.34 14.00
CA ILE A 392 -18.69 3.50 14.52
C ILE A 392 -20.20 3.25 14.43
N TRP A 393 -20.69 2.83 13.27
CA TRP A 393 -22.13 2.59 13.08
C TRP A 393 -22.64 1.30 13.73
N GLY A 394 -21.75 0.34 13.97
CA GLY A 394 -22.08 -0.92 14.63
C GLY A 394 -22.39 -0.77 16.12
N ASN A 395 -21.83 0.24 16.77
CA ASN A 395 -21.87 0.44 18.22
C ASN A 395 -22.62 1.69 18.66
N THR A 396 -23.50 2.26 17.83
CA THR A 396 -24.49 3.26 18.31
C THR A 396 -25.48 2.55 19.22
N PRO A 397 -25.69 3.03 20.44
CA PRO A 397 -26.60 2.43 21.42
C PRO A 397 -28.05 2.39 20.92
#